data_7dcf194b0461964ad84271f5f5f0306e
#
_entry.id   7dcf194b0461964ad84271f5f5f0306e
#
_cell.length_a   1.000
_cell.length_b   1.000
_cell.length_c   1.000
_cell.angle_alpha   90.00
_cell.angle_beta   90.00
_cell.angle_gamma   90.00
#
_symmetry.space_group_name_H-M   'P 1'
#
loop_
_entity.id
_entity.type
_entity.pdbx_description
1 polymer ?
#
loop_
_entity_poly.entity_id
_entity_poly.type
_entity_poly.pdbx_seq_one_letter_code
_entity_poly.pdbx_strand_id
1 'polypeptide(L)'
;ADVSEVTVKSIKLEDLLDFFSSVQNMKREVVRCVKGFMRYLKEFKIVEQDLCLDYIRPCKYSKEKLPSYYSKEEILQFENQIDRLSIVGKRDYAMFLLASRLGLRSSDIRLLQFSDIDWDKNEIRIIQKKTKKPVILPLLEDVGTAIIDYVMNARPDTKDKSIFVSFRAPYHVI
;
A
#
# COMPACT_ATOMS: atom_id res chain seq x y z
N ALA A 1 16.15 -41.31 5.79
CA ALA A 1 16.54 -40.21 6.66
C ALA A 1 15.38 -40.02 7.62
N ASP A 2 15.58 -40.39 8.88
CA ASP A 2 14.63 -40.24 9.97
C ASP A 2 14.35 -38.74 10.16
N VAL A 3 13.14 -38.32 9.85
CA VAL A 3 12.62 -37.02 10.24
C VAL A 3 12.24 -37.15 11.71
N SER A 4 13.15 -36.82 12.62
CA SER A 4 12.83 -36.71 14.05
C SER A 4 11.74 -35.66 14.20
N GLU A 5 10.57 -36.04 14.72
CA GLU A 5 9.47 -35.15 15.06
C GLU A 5 9.96 -34.13 16.09
N VAL A 6 10.36 -32.97 15.62
CA VAL A 6 10.71 -31.84 16.50
C VAL A 6 9.41 -31.24 17.02
N THR A 7 9.13 -31.47 18.29
CA THR A 7 7.99 -30.84 18.94
C THR A 7 8.31 -29.36 19.24
N VAL A 8 7.28 -28.50 19.19
CA VAL A 8 7.43 -27.05 19.44
C VAL A 8 8.16 -26.74 20.77
N LYS A 9 7.99 -27.61 21.78
CA LYS A 9 8.65 -27.48 23.11
C LYS A 9 10.14 -27.80 23.08
N SER A 10 10.61 -28.57 22.11
CA SER A 10 12.01 -29.05 22.04
C SER A 10 12.82 -28.33 20.95
N ILE A 11 12.30 -27.25 20.36
CA ILE A 11 13.00 -26.47 19.33
C ILE A 11 14.31 -25.91 19.89
N LYS A 12 15.43 -26.24 19.23
CA LYS A 12 16.76 -25.73 19.50
C LYS A 12 17.21 -24.72 18.48
N LEU A 13 18.27 -23.98 18.80
CA LEU A 13 18.86 -23.03 17.87
C LEU A 13 19.32 -23.71 16.56
N GLU A 14 19.85 -24.93 16.68
CA GLU A 14 20.30 -25.74 15.53
C GLU A 14 19.17 -26.00 14.54
N ASP A 15 17.97 -26.38 15.02
CA ASP A 15 16.80 -26.63 14.18
C ASP A 15 16.39 -25.37 13.37
N LEU A 16 16.52 -24.19 14.00
CA LEU A 16 16.24 -22.93 13.35
C LEU A 16 17.31 -22.55 12.32
N LEU A 17 18.58 -22.85 12.61
CA LEU A 17 19.68 -22.62 11.66
C LEU A 17 19.55 -23.55 10.46
N ASP A 18 19.19 -24.81 10.66
CA ASP A 18 18.93 -25.79 9.59
C ASP A 18 17.74 -25.35 8.75
N PHE A 19 16.66 -24.91 9.38
CA PHE A 19 15.52 -24.32 8.66
C PHE A 19 15.95 -23.13 7.82
N PHE A 20 16.70 -22.17 8.37
CA PHE A 20 17.15 -20.99 7.62
C PHE A 20 18.10 -21.36 6.49
N SER A 21 18.92 -22.38 6.65
CA SER A 21 19.83 -22.86 5.59
C SER A 21 19.09 -23.58 4.47
N SER A 22 17.96 -24.24 4.78
CA SER A 22 17.11 -24.93 3.80
C SER A 22 16.28 -23.96 2.97
N VAL A 23 16.02 -22.74 3.46
CA VAL A 23 15.22 -21.72 2.74
C VAL A 23 16.08 -21.03 1.69
N GLN A 24 15.91 -21.42 0.42
CA GLN A 24 16.48 -20.70 -0.70
C GLN A 24 15.93 -19.28 -0.73
N ASN A 25 16.80 -18.28 -0.66
CA ASN A 25 16.44 -16.86 -0.54
C ASN A 25 15.77 -16.51 0.80
N MET A 26 16.53 -16.47 1.86
CA MET A 26 16.06 -16.06 3.20
C MET A 26 15.50 -14.64 3.16
N LYS A 27 14.21 -14.53 2.85
CA LYS A 27 13.50 -13.25 2.73
C LYS A 27 13.36 -12.61 4.12
N ARG A 28 13.38 -11.28 4.15
CA ARG A 28 13.19 -10.51 5.39
C ARG A 28 11.89 -10.90 6.12
N GLU A 29 10.85 -11.24 5.36
CA GLU A 29 9.56 -11.70 5.88
C GLU A 29 9.68 -13.01 6.66
N VAL A 30 10.42 -13.99 6.13
CA VAL A 30 10.63 -15.30 6.80
C VAL A 30 11.32 -15.10 8.14
N VAL A 31 12.41 -14.33 8.16
CA VAL A 31 13.15 -14.03 9.40
C VAL A 31 12.24 -13.31 10.42
N ARG A 32 11.42 -12.35 9.96
CA ARG A 32 10.48 -11.62 10.81
C ARG A 32 9.41 -12.53 11.39
N CYS A 33 8.83 -13.41 10.58
CA CYS A 33 7.81 -14.36 11.02
C CYS A 33 8.37 -15.33 12.05
N VAL A 34 9.53 -15.93 11.80
CA VAL A 34 10.16 -16.86 12.75
C VAL A 34 10.51 -16.16 14.06
N LYS A 35 11.12 -14.96 14.01
CA LYS A 35 11.39 -14.17 15.21
C LYS A 35 10.11 -13.82 15.99
N GLY A 36 9.05 -13.46 15.29
CA GLY A 36 7.74 -13.18 15.89
C GLY A 36 7.16 -14.42 16.58
N PHE A 37 7.22 -15.56 15.92
CA PHE A 37 6.75 -16.83 16.45
C PHE A 37 7.56 -17.26 17.71
N MET A 38 8.87 -17.18 17.65
CA MET A 38 9.72 -17.53 18.81
C MET A 38 9.49 -16.60 20.01
N ARG A 39 9.25 -15.29 19.75
CA ARG A 39 8.89 -14.34 20.80
C ARG A 39 7.55 -14.72 21.45
N TYR A 40 6.56 -15.07 20.64
CA TYR A 40 5.27 -15.57 21.12
C TYR A 40 5.43 -16.79 22.01
N LEU A 41 6.20 -17.82 21.57
CA LEU A 41 6.43 -19.04 22.35
C LEU A 41 7.10 -18.74 23.71
N LYS A 42 8.02 -17.78 23.74
CA LYS A 42 8.67 -17.34 24.97
C LYS A 42 7.70 -16.61 25.91
N GLU A 43 6.91 -15.68 25.37
CA GLU A 43 5.92 -14.90 26.14
C GLU A 43 4.90 -15.80 26.84
N PHE A 44 4.44 -16.84 26.14
CA PHE A 44 3.50 -17.83 26.68
C PHE A 44 4.18 -18.98 27.44
N LYS A 45 5.50 -18.89 27.71
CA LYS A 45 6.28 -19.89 28.45
C LYS A 45 6.18 -21.30 27.86
N ILE A 46 6.00 -21.42 26.56
CA ILE A 46 5.95 -22.71 25.85
C ILE A 46 7.38 -23.25 25.65
N VAL A 47 8.33 -22.33 25.45
CA VAL A 47 9.76 -22.62 25.31
C VAL A 47 10.50 -21.89 26.43
N GLU A 48 11.30 -22.60 27.20
CA GLU A 48 12.07 -22.02 28.33
C GLU A 48 13.36 -21.34 27.86
N GLN A 49 13.91 -21.80 26.73
CA GLN A 49 15.20 -21.35 26.23
C GLN A 49 15.07 -20.04 25.46
N ASP A 50 15.84 -19.03 25.84
CA ASP A 50 15.98 -17.81 25.07
C ASP A 50 16.87 -18.08 23.84
N LEU A 51 16.25 -18.50 22.76
CA LEU A 51 16.93 -18.62 21.49
C LEU A 51 17.19 -17.20 20.96
N CYS A 52 18.37 -16.67 21.25
CA CYS A 52 18.79 -15.32 20.87
C CYS A 52 18.87 -15.22 19.34
N LEU A 53 17.74 -14.90 18.70
CA LEU A 53 17.62 -14.79 17.23
C LEU A 53 18.10 -13.42 16.72
N ASP A 54 18.63 -12.56 17.57
CA ASP A 54 19.04 -11.21 17.19
C ASP A 54 20.22 -11.21 16.22
N TYR A 55 21.04 -12.26 16.24
CA TYR A 55 22.14 -12.46 15.31
C TYR A 55 21.71 -12.93 13.91
N ILE A 56 20.49 -13.48 13.77
CA ILE A 56 19.98 -13.91 12.48
C ILE A 56 19.52 -12.68 11.70
N ARG A 57 20.32 -12.28 10.73
CA ARG A 57 20.01 -11.17 9.83
C ARG A 57 19.51 -11.72 8.50
N PRO A 58 18.42 -11.17 7.94
CA PRO A 58 18.02 -11.53 6.58
C PRO A 58 19.14 -11.16 5.62
N CYS A 59 19.32 -11.98 4.60
CA CYS A 59 20.23 -11.63 3.50
C CYS A 59 19.83 -10.25 2.95
N LYS A 60 20.77 -9.31 2.87
CA LYS A 60 20.55 -8.03 2.21
C LYS A 60 20.42 -8.32 0.72
N TYR A 61 19.21 -8.58 0.27
CA TYR A 61 18.92 -8.57 -1.16
C TYR A 61 18.93 -7.11 -1.60
N SER A 62 20.05 -6.66 -2.03
CA SER A 62 20.15 -5.46 -2.85
C SER A 62 19.54 -5.83 -4.20
N LYS A 63 18.23 -5.70 -4.34
CA LYS A 63 17.64 -5.55 -5.65
C LYS A 63 18.07 -4.16 -6.11
N GLU A 64 19.20 -4.07 -6.80
CA GLU A 64 19.52 -2.95 -7.65
C GLU A 64 18.57 -2.93 -8.84
N LYS A 65 17.29 -2.76 -8.55
CA LYS A 65 16.34 -2.33 -9.55
C LYS A 65 16.54 -0.83 -9.67
N LEU A 66 17.07 -0.41 -10.78
CA LEU A 66 16.95 0.98 -11.19
C LEU A 66 15.49 1.40 -11.06
N PRO A 67 15.21 2.60 -10.53
CA PRO A 67 13.85 3.11 -10.47
C PRO A 67 13.24 3.03 -11.87
N SER A 68 12.17 2.28 -12.02
CA SER A 68 11.39 2.30 -13.25
C SER A 68 10.59 3.61 -13.30
N TYR A 69 10.62 4.29 -14.41
CA TYR A 69 9.79 5.45 -14.69
C TYR A 69 9.02 5.19 -15.99
N TYR A 70 7.87 5.82 -16.10
CA TYR A 70 7.09 5.81 -17.33
C TYR A 70 7.40 7.06 -18.14
N SER A 71 7.53 6.91 -19.45
CA SER A 71 7.67 8.06 -20.35
C SER A 71 6.35 8.84 -20.44
N LYS A 72 6.44 10.06 -20.95
CA LYS A 72 5.21 10.87 -21.16
C LYS A 72 4.23 10.19 -22.13
N GLU A 73 4.78 9.53 -23.14
CA GLU A 73 4.03 8.81 -24.16
C GLU A 73 3.29 7.61 -23.55
N GLU A 74 3.95 6.85 -22.68
CA GLU A 74 3.34 5.73 -21.94
C GLU A 74 2.22 6.22 -21.01
N ILE A 75 2.44 7.33 -20.31
CA ILE A 75 1.41 7.94 -19.44
C ILE A 75 0.19 8.36 -20.28
N LEU A 76 0.39 8.99 -21.43
CA LEU A 76 -0.69 9.37 -22.33
C LEU A 76 -1.42 8.14 -22.92
N GLN A 77 -0.70 7.07 -23.22
CA GLN A 77 -1.33 5.83 -23.68
C GLN A 77 -2.23 5.23 -22.59
N PHE A 78 -1.80 5.17 -21.33
CA PHE A 78 -2.63 4.73 -20.22
C PHE A 78 -3.87 5.63 -20.05
N GLU A 79 -3.68 6.93 -20.10
CA GLU A 79 -4.75 7.92 -19.98
C GLU A 79 -5.83 7.73 -21.06
N ASN A 80 -5.42 7.48 -22.31
CA ASN A 80 -6.33 7.28 -23.43
C ASN A 80 -7.06 5.94 -23.42
N GLN A 81 -6.56 4.93 -22.68
CA GLN A 81 -7.20 3.62 -22.53
C GLN A 81 -8.32 3.61 -21.48
N ILE A 82 -8.40 4.63 -20.64
CA ILE A 82 -9.46 4.71 -19.62
C ILE A 82 -10.78 5.07 -20.32
N ASP A 83 -11.78 4.19 -20.19
CA ASP A 83 -13.13 4.42 -20.72
C ASP A 83 -13.88 5.47 -19.90
N ARG A 84 -13.81 6.72 -20.30
CA ARG A 84 -14.45 7.86 -19.62
C ARG A 84 -15.98 7.89 -19.76
N LEU A 85 -16.57 7.01 -20.53
CA LEU A 85 -18.03 6.91 -20.66
C LEU A 85 -18.63 6.06 -19.54
N SER A 86 -17.86 5.12 -18.98
CA SER A 86 -18.31 4.29 -17.86
C SER A 86 -18.19 5.02 -16.52
N ILE A 87 -19.08 4.68 -15.57
CA ILE A 87 -19.05 5.23 -14.20
C ILE A 87 -17.74 4.91 -13.48
N VAL A 88 -17.20 3.70 -13.70
CA VAL A 88 -15.90 3.26 -13.14
C VAL A 88 -14.77 4.05 -13.78
N GLY A 89 -14.78 4.21 -15.09
CA GLY A 89 -13.74 4.91 -15.81
C GLY A 89 -13.66 6.40 -15.47
N LYS A 90 -14.79 7.08 -15.23
CA LYS A 90 -14.78 8.48 -14.75
C LYS A 90 -14.05 8.60 -13.40
N ARG A 91 -14.31 7.69 -12.46
CA ARG A 91 -13.61 7.64 -11.20
C ARG A 91 -12.11 7.38 -11.38
N ASP A 92 -11.79 6.33 -12.13
CA ASP A 92 -10.43 5.88 -12.31
C ASP A 92 -9.59 6.90 -13.08
N TYR A 93 -10.21 7.63 -14.02
CA TYR A 93 -9.58 8.75 -14.72
C TYR A 93 -9.21 9.90 -13.79
N ALA A 94 -10.13 10.34 -12.92
CA ALA A 94 -9.85 11.38 -11.93
C ALA A 94 -8.72 10.95 -10.96
N MET A 95 -8.75 9.70 -10.50
CA MET A 95 -7.69 9.15 -9.64
C MET A 95 -6.35 9.06 -10.38
N PHE A 96 -6.36 8.69 -11.66
CA PHE A 96 -5.16 8.61 -12.48
C PHE A 96 -4.52 9.98 -12.68
N LEU A 97 -5.31 11.03 -12.96
CA LEU A 97 -4.81 12.40 -13.10
C LEU A 97 -4.18 12.92 -11.78
N LEU A 98 -4.79 12.66 -10.64
CA LEU A 98 -4.22 13.01 -9.33
C LEU A 98 -2.85 12.34 -9.11
N ALA A 99 -2.68 11.11 -9.57
CA ALA A 99 -1.42 10.40 -9.47
C ALA A 99 -0.39 10.91 -10.48
N SER A 100 -0.77 11.04 -11.76
CA SER A 100 0.15 11.34 -12.86
C SER A 100 0.56 12.81 -12.92
N ARG A 101 -0.35 13.74 -12.60
CA ARG A 101 -0.09 15.18 -12.64
C ARG A 101 0.48 15.73 -11.34
N LEU A 102 -0.02 15.24 -10.19
CA LEU A 102 0.31 15.78 -8.88
C LEU A 102 1.21 14.87 -8.04
N GLY A 103 1.50 13.65 -8.51
CA GLY A 103 2.37 12.71 -7.81
C GLY A 103 1.79 12.23 -6.47
N LEU A 104 0.48 12.30 -6.29
CA LEU A 104 -0.16 11.84 -5.06
C LEU A 104 -0.07 10.32 -4.91
N ARG A 105 0.14 9.87 -3.68
CA ARG A 105 0.15 8.43 -3.39
C ARG A 105 -1.26 7.86 -3.41
N SER A 106 -1.40 6.60 -3.80
CA SER A 106 -2.69 5.91 -3.84
C SER A 106 -3.47 5.99 -2.53
N SER A 107 -2.79 5.96 -1.38
CA SER A 107 -3.43 6.11 -0.07
C SER A 107 -3.98 7.51 0.16
N ASP A 108 -3.32 8.55 -0.34
CA ASP A 108 -3.73 9.93 -0.17
C ASP A 108 -4.88 10.26 -1.13
N ILE A 109 -4.83 9.73 -2.37
CA ILE A 109 -5.93 9.83 -3.34
C ILE A 109 -7.21 9.17 -2.80
N ARG A 110 -7.11 7.92 -2.30
CA ARG A 110 -8.26 7.18 -1.76
C ARG A 110 -8.98 7.91 -0.63
N LEU A 111 -8.20 8.58 0.23
CA LEU A 111 -8.71 9.26 1.43
C LEU A 111 -9.04 10.73 1.19
N LEU A 112 -8.91 11.22 -0.05
CA LEU A 112 -9.20 12.62 -0.40
C LEU A 112 -10.67 12.93 -0.12
N GLN A 113 -10.91 14.00 0.64
CA GLN A 113 -12.25 14.46 1.02
C GLN A 113 -12.62 15.73 0.26
N PHE A 114 -13.92 16.04 0.21
CA PHE A 114 -14.38 17.30 -0.36
C PHE A 114 -13.82 18.53 0.36
N SER A 115 -13.60 18.44 1.68
CA SER A 115 -13.00 19.48 2.50
C SER A 115 -11.52 19.76 2.19
N ASP A 116 -10.86 18.82 1.50
CA ASP A 116 -9.44 18.97 1.16
C ASP A 116 -9.23 19.81 -0.10
N ILE A 117 -10.30 20.11 -0.84
CA ILE A 117 -10.25 20.92 -2.08
C ILE A 117 -10.80 22.31 -1.79
N ASP A 118 -9.95 23.30 -1.97
CA ASP A 118 -10.31 24.71 -1.97
C ASP A 118 -10.51 25.18 -3.43
N TRP A 119 -11.76 25.18 -3.87
CA TRP A 119 -12.11 25.53 -5.27
C TRP A 119 -11.90 27.00 -5.59
N ASP A 120 -12.00 27.88 -4.58
CA ASP A 120 -11.82 29.31 -4.78
C ASP A 120 -10.35 29.67 -5.00
N LYS A 121 -9.46 28.93 -4.32
CA LYS A 121 -8.01 29.13 -4.43
C LYS A 121 -7.35 28.18 -5.41
N ASN A 122 -8.10 27.26 -6.00
CA ASN A 122 -7.56 26.19 -6.85
C ASN A 122 -6.42 25.41 -6.14
N GLU A 123 -6.68 24.95 -4.92
CA GLU A 123 -5.70 24.21 -4.13
C GLU A 123 -6.26 22.90 -3.55
N ILE A 124 -5.40 21.90 -3.44
CA ILE A 124 -5.65 20.66 -2.70
C ILE A 124 -4.78 20.68 -1.45
N ARG A 125 -5.39 20.58 -0.27
CA ARG A 125 -4.71 20.62 1.03
C ARG A 125 -4.90 19.32 1.77
N ILE A 126 -3.86 18.50 1.87
CA ILE A 126 -3.91 17.19 2.51
C ILE A 126 -2.83 17.03 3.58
N ILE A 127 -3.10 16.14 4.54
CA ILE A 127 -2.09 15.61 5.43
C ILE A 127 -1.73 14.21 4.93
N GLN A 128 -0.52 14.05 4.38
CA GLN A 128 -0.08 12.78 3.82
C GLN A 128 -0.15 11.64 4.85
N LYS A 129 -0.80 10.54 4.51
CA LYS A 129 -0.99 9.39 5.43
C LYS A 129 0.34 8.77 5.89
N LYS A 130 1.30 8.65 4.98
CA LYS A 130 2.60 8.00 5.25
C LYS A 130 3.55 8.89 6.08
N THR A 131 3.65 10.16 5.74
CA THR A 131 4.64 11.08 6.34
C THR A 131 4.08 11.96 7.45
N LYS A 132 2.75 12.04 7.56
CA LYS A 132 2.02 12.94 8.48
C LYS A 132 2.34 14.42 8.26
N LYS A 133 2.87 14.78 7.10
CA LYS A 133 3.18 16.17 6.75
C LYS A 133 2.04 16.81 5.97
N PRO A 134 1.70 18.08 6.24
CA PRO A 134 0.78 18.83 5.41
C PRO A 134 1.43 19.12 4.05
N VAL A 135 0.63 19.05 3.00
CA VAL A 135 1.02 19.38 1.63
C VAL A 135 -0.09 20.19 0.98
N ILE A 136 0.29 21.25 0.30
CA ILE A 136 -0.59 22.07 -0.53
C ILE A 136 -0.14 21.89 -1.97
N LEU A 137 -1.07 21.52 -2.85
CA LEU A 137 -0.84 21.29 -4.27
C LEU A 137 -1.80 22.19 -5.08
N PRO A 138 -1.42 22.65 -6.27
CA PRO A 138 -2.34 23.34 -7.15
C PRO A 138 -3.42 22.35 -7.66
N LEU A 139 -4.66 22.77 -7.70
CA LEU A 139 -5.73 22.05 -8.37
C LEU A 139 -5.66 22.43 -9.87
N LEU A 140 -5.08 21.55 -10.66
CA LEU A 140 -4.99 21.75 -12.11
C LEU A 140 -6.39 21.64 -12.75
N GLU A 141 -6.63 22.36 -13.82
CA GLU A 141 -7.94 22.44 -14.49
C GLU A 141 -8.43 21.06 -14.97
N ASP A 142 -7.55 20.26 -15.57
CA ASP A 142 -7.87 18.90 -16.04
C ASP A 142 -8.23 17.96 -14.88
N VAL A 143 -7.51 18.07 -13.75
CA VAL A 143 -7.79 17.31 -12.53
C VAL A 143 -9.12 17.73 -11.92
N GLY A 144 -9.35 19.02 -11.77
CA GLY A 144 -10.60 19.57 -11.23
C GLY A 144 -11.82 19.16 -12.05
N THR A 145 -11.72 19.29 -13.36
CA THR A 145 -12.79 18.91 -14.31
C THR A 145 -13.11 17.41 -14.23
N ALA A 146 -12.08 16.57 -14.14
CA ALA A 146 -12.27 15.12 -14.00
C ALA A 146 -12.93 14.73 -12.66
N ILE A 147 -12.57 15.40 -11.58
CA ILE A 147 -13.22 15.19 -10.28
C ILE A 147 -14.69 15.61 -10.33
N ILE A 148 -14.99 16.77 -10.91
CA ILE A 148 -16.37 17.26 -11.07
C ILE A 148 -17.19 16.30 -11.94
N ASP A 149 -16.65 15.85 -13.08
CA ASP A 149 -17.35 14.89 -13.95
C ASP A 149 -17.66 13.58 -13.22
N TYR A 150 -16.72 13.05 -12.45
CA TYR A 150 -16.97 11.87 -11.64
C TYR A 150 -18.06 12.12 -10.59
N VAL A 151 -17.94 13.20 -9.82
CA VAL A 151 -18.86 13.49 -8.71
C VAL A 151 -20.28 13.71 -9.21
N MET A 152 -20.45 14.44 -10.30
CA MET A 152 -21.76 14.82 -10.83
C MET A 152 -22.44 13.70 -11.62
N ASN A 153 -21.65 12.86 -12.32
CA ASN A 153 -22.19 11.93 -13.32
C ASN A 153 -21.98 10.45 -12.98
N ALA A 154 -21.18 10.11 -11.96
CA ALA A 154 -20.82 8.72 -11.71
C ALA A 154 -20.77 8.32 -10.22
N ARG A 155 -20.52 9.27 -9.32
CA ARG A 155 -20.38 8.96 -7.89
C ARG A 155 -21.71 8.49 -7.31
N PRO A 156 -21.76 7.31 -6.64
CA PRO A 156 -22.97 6.89 -5.92
C PRO A 156 -23.37 7.89 -4.84
N ASP A 157 -24.67 8.03 -4.63
CA ASP A 157 -25.20 8.83 -3.50
C ASP A 157 -24.86 8.14 -2.19
N THR A 158 -24.10 8.82 -1.34
CA THR A 158 -23.64 8.31 -0.04
C THR A 158 -23.32 9.45 0.92
N LYS A 159 -23.43 9.17 2.22
CA LYS A 159 -23.04 10.10 3.30
C LYS A 159 -21.52 10.16 3.53
N ASP A 160 -20.75 9.33 2.85
CA ASP A 160 -19.29 9.33 2.98
C ASP A 160 -18.73 10.68 2.46
N LYS A 161 -17.83 11.29 3.23
CA LYS A 161 -17.20 12.56 2.91
C LYS A 161 -16.05 12.42 1.91
N SER A 162 -15.60 11.20 1.66
CA SER A 162 -14.54 10.92 0.70
C SER A 162 -15.03 11.16 -0.72
N ILE A 163 -14.19 11.74 -1.57
CA ILE A 163 -14.52 11.96 -2.98
C ILE A 163 -14.70 10.60 -3.67
N PHE A 164 -13.72 9.71 -3.50
CA PHE A 164 -13.69 8.41 -4.17
C PHE A 164 -14.28 7.31 -3.30
N VAL A 165 -15.34 6.69 -3.79
CA VAL A 165 -16.06 5.65 -3.07
C VAL A 165 -16.22 4.38 -3.90
N SER A 166 -16.46 3.26 -3.22
CA SER A 166 -16.77 1.97 -3.84
C SER A 166 -18.09 2.03 -4.60
N PHE A 167 -18.19 1.32 -5.72
CA PHE A 167 -19.45 1.09 -6.43
C PHE A 167 -20.25 -0.11 -5.86
N ARG A 168 -19.74 -0.75 -4.81
CA ARG A 168 -20.46 -1.82 -4.09
C ARG A 168 -20.99 -1.26 -2.78
N ALA A 169 -22.24 -1.55 -2.48
CA ALA A 169 -22.82 -1.18 -1.18
C ALA A 169 -22.11 -1.91 -0.03
N PRO A 170 -21.92 -1.25 1.11
CA PRO A 170 -22.24 0.13 1.43
C PRO A 170 -21.16 1.09 0.86
N TYR A 171 -21.54 2.01 0.02
CA TYR A 171 -20.67 2.92 -0.77
C TYR A 171 -19.73 3.76 0.11
N HIS A 172 -18.71 3.16 0.67
CA HIS A 172 -17.70 3.82 1.52
C HIS A 172 -16.38 3.98 0.76
N VAL A 173 -15.41 4.65 1.37
CA VAL A 173 -14.07 4.88 0.82
C VAL A 173 -13.45 3.58 0.26
N ILE A 174 -12.76 3.68 -0.88
CA ILE A 174 -12.13 2.55 -1.58
C ILE A 174 -10.98 1.96 -0.74
#